data_2253dbd69567dfcccab7dc1cbbb9f6c1
#
_entry.id   2253dbd69567dfcccab7dc1cbbb9f6c1
#
_cell.length_a   1.000
_cell.length_b   1.000
_cell.length_c   1.000
_cell.angle_alpha   90.00
_cell.angle_beta   90.00
_cell.angle_gamma   90.00
#
_symmetry.space_group_name_H-M   'P 1'
#
loop_
_entity.id
_entity.type
_entity.pdbx_description
1 polymer ?
#
loop_
_entity_poly.entity_id
_entity_poly.type
_entity_poly.pdbx_seq_one_letter_code
_entity_poly.pdbx_strand_id
1 'polypeptide(L)'
;MSAEMDNADSSSSCSDNMEHDSPHPFKSGLRGDGENIIPNLPPIVKKRVKALKKLLVSQTDIDTKFYTELHALECKYHKEYVEFYNKRSEIVQGNYEPTEEECDYPSDEDDELKDLSADMDDKVKVEGFKPAAIIDASEIKGIPDFWLTILKNTSLISDMIQPHDEPILSHLTDIKVFLLEEPMGFALEFHFSPNEWFTNSVLTKEYEMKCVPDKNNPLSFEGPEIFKCKGCTIQWNKNKNVTVKLVKKKQKHKVKGAVRFVNKTVQNVSFFHFFSPPVGKNTCIYIIFLKNN
;
A
#
# COMPACT_ATOMS: atom_id res chain seq x y z
N MET A 1 31.78 -8.77 -59.32
CA MET A 1 30.38 -9.10 -59.06
C MET A 1 30.18 -8.92 -57.57
N SER A 2 29.59 -7.86 -57.26
CA SER A 2 29.46 -7.25 -55.92
C SER A 2 28.29 -7.87 -55.18
N ALA A 3 28.48 -8.20 -53.93
CA ALA A 3 27.39 -8.47 -52.99
C ALA A 3 27.50 -7.48 -51.83
N GLU A 4 26.51 -6.62 -51.75
CA GLU A 4 26.32 -5.66 -50.70
C GLU A 4 25.80 -6.35 -49.43
N MET A 5 26.41 -6.04 -48.30
CA MET A 5 25.93 -6.46 -46.96
C MET A 5 25.21 -5.27 -46.35
N ASP A 6 23.92 -5.40 -46.15
CA ASP A 6 23.11 -4.50 -45.34
C ASP A 6 23.34 -4.77 -43.84
N ASN A 7 23.81 -3.76 -43.14
CA ASN A 7 23.92 -3.71 -41.68
C ASN A 7 22.59 -3.22 -41.15
N ALA A 8 21.85 -4.07 -40.44
CA ALA A 8 20.71 -3.67 -39.63
C ALA A 8 21.17 -3.45 -38.18
N ASP A 9 21.23 -2.19 -37.80
CA ASP A 9 21.50 -1.73 -36.45
C ASP A 9 20.23 -1.90 -35.61
N SER A 10 20.23 -2.84 -34.64
CA SER A 10 19.17 -3.02 -33.70
C SER A 10 19.64 -2.50 -32.33
N SER A 11 19.32 -1.23 -32.05
CA SER A 11 19.47 -0.64 -30.74
C SER A 11 18.47 -1.27 -29.76
N SER A 12 18.95 -2.20 -28.93
CA SER A 12 18.25 -2.74 -27.78
C SER A 12 18.39 -1.76 -26.62
N SER A 13 17.32 -1.05 -26.30
CA SER A 13 17.21 -0.27 -25.07
C SER A 13 17.03 -1.22 -23.89
N CYS A 14 18.07 -1.41 -23.10
CA CYS A 14 17.99 -2.03 -21.77
C CYS A 14 17.37 -1.04 -20.80
N SER A 15 16.11 -1.26 -20.44
CA SER A 15 15.52 -0.65 -19.26
C SER A 15 16.02 -1.39 -18.03
N ASP A 16 16.95 -0.80 -17.31
CA ASP A 16 17.41 -1.29 -16.01
C ASP A 16 16.30 -1.09 -14.96
N ASN A 17 15.53 -2.13 -14.75
CA ASN A 17 14.74 -2.26 -13.53
C ASN A 17 15.71 -2.53 -12.37
N MET A 18 16.10 -1.52 -11.62
CA MET A 18 16.74 -1.68 -10.32
C MET A 18 15.72 -2.20 -9.32
N GLU A 19 15.57 -3.52 -9.27
CA GLU A 19 15.02 -4.19 -8.10
C GLU A 19 16.01 -3.98 -6.94
N HIS A 20 15.62 -3.22 -5.94
CA HIS A 20 16.36 -3.05 -4.69
C HIS A 20 16.27 -4.36 -3.89
N ASP A 21 17.12 -5.31 -4.26
CA ASP A 21 17.25 -6.61 -3.58
C ASP A 21 18.08 -6.38 -2.29
N SER A 22 17.38 -6.38 -1.15
CA SER A 22 18.04 -6.42 0.16
C SER A 22 18.96 -7.63 0.19
N PRO A 23 20.18 -7.51 0.71
CA PRO A 23 21.12 -8.63 0.77
C PRO A 23 20.71 -9.63 1.86
N HIS A 24 19.69 -10.44 1.60
CA HIS A 24 19.46 -11.65 2.36
C HIS A 24 20.31 -12.76 1.74
N PRO A 25 21.34 -13.28 2.43
CA PRO A 25 22.30 -14.19 1.82
C PRO A 25 21.79 -15.60 1.57
N PHE A 26 20.48 -15.88 1.70
CA PHE A 26 19.98 -17.22 1.41
C PHE A 26 18.50 -17.25 1.00
N LYS A 27 18.21 -16.92 -0.28
CA LYS A 27 16.96 -17.38 -0.90
C LYS A 27 17.10 -18.89 -1.12
N SER A 28 16.39 -19.71 -0.35
CA SER A 28 16.29 -21.15 -0.58
C SER A 28 15.47 -21.38 -1.86
N GLY A 29 16.16 -21.38 -3.00
CA GLY A 29 15.61 -21.76 -4.30
C GLY A 29 15.33 -23.26 -4.39
N LEU A 30 14.39 -23.78 -3.61
CA LEU A 30 13.87 -25.14 -3.72
C LEU A 30 12.35 -25.14 -3.78
N ARG A 31 11.81 -24.39 -4.73
CA ARG A 31 10.48 -24.69 -5.32
C ARG A 31 10.70 -25.37 -6.66
N GLY A 32 11.09 -26.63 -6.62
CA GLY A 32 10.99 -27.56 -7.72
C GLY A 32 10.09 -28.70 -7.26
N ASP A 33 9.22 -29.21 -8.11
CA ASP A 33 8.47 -30.45 -7.97
C ASP A 33 9.42 -31.66 -7.89
N GLY A 34 10.39 -31.59 -6.95
CA GLY A 34 11.30 -32.67 -6.65
C GLY A 34 10.55 -33.75 -5.90
N GLU A 35 10.37 -34.89 -6.52
CA GLU A 35 9.99 -36.13 -5.84
C GLU A 35 10.69 -36.18 -4.49
N ASN A 36 9.95 -36.53 -3.45
CA ASN A 36 10.44 -36.56 -2.08
C ASN A 36 11.52 -37.64 -1.94
N ILE A 37 12.78 -37.33 -2.31
CA ILE A 37 13.92 -38.25 -2.40
C ILE A 37 14.32 -38.82 -1.00
N ILE A 38 13.93 -38.10 0.07
CA ILE A 38 14.35 -38.43 1.45
C ILE A 38 13.98 -39.85 1.88
N PRO A 39 12.80 -40.42 1.55
CA PRO A 39 12.48 -41.80 1.94
C PRO A 39 13.46 -42.86 1.40
N ASN A 40 14.05 -42.60 0.24
CA ASN A 40 14.90 -43.58 -0.48
C ASN A 40 16.40 -43.47 -0.13
N LEU A 41 16.78 -42.53 0.76
CA LEU A 41 18.19 -42.36 1.15
C LEU A 41 18.68 -43.46 2.09
N PRO A 42 19.97 -43.86 2.02
CA PRO A 42 20.58 -44.74 2.99
C PRO A 42 20.46 -44.23 4.45
N PRO A 43 20.35 -45.10 5.47
CA PRO A 43 20.13 -44.68 6.86
C PRO A 43 21.15 -43.69 7.39
N ILE A 44 22.42 -43.84 7.00
CA ILE A 44 23.52 -42.93 7.40
C ILE A 44 23.32 -41.54 6.82
N VAL A 45 22.82 -41.44 5.58
CA VAL A 45 22.54 -40.16 4.92
C VAL A 45 21.32 -39.51 5.54
N LYS A 46 20.26 -40.26 5.85
CA LYS A 46 19.09 -39.77 6.59
C LYS A 46 19.48 -39.17 7.95
N LYS A 47 20.41 -39.79 8.67
CA LYS A 47 20.93 -39.25 9.93
C LYS A 47 21.62 -37.90 9.73
N ARG A 48 22.42 -37.75 8.67
CA ARG A 48 23.10 -36.49 8.34
C ARG A 48 22.07 -35.40 7.95
N VAL A 49 21.08 -35.73 7.14
CA VAL A 49 19.99 -34.79 6.77
C VAL A 49 19.22 -34.34 8.01
N LYS A 50 18.92 -35.23 8.96
CA LYS A 50 18.27 -34.83 10.23
C LYS A 50 19.15 -33.87 11.05
N ALA A 51 20.46 -34.09 11.07
CA ALA A 51 21.40 -33.19 11.74
C ALA A 51 21.41 -31.80 11.10
N LEU A 52 21.43 -31.72 9.75
CA LEU A 52 21.35 -30.48 9.03
C LEU A 52 20.00 -29.73 9.28
N LYS A 53 18.90 -30.46 9.30
CA LYS A 53 17.59 -29.87 9.67
C LYS A 53 17.60 -29.29 11.08
N LYS A 54 18.25 -29.96 12.03
CA LYS A 54 18.39 -29.44 13.40
C LYS A 54 19.25 -28.18 13.45
N LEU A 55 20.29 -28.07 12.65
CA LEU A 55 21.09 -26.84 12.54
C LEU A 55 20.25 -25.68 11.95
N LEU A 56 19.45 -25.95 10.92
CA LEU A 56 18.54 -24.94 10.36
C LEU A 56 17.52 -24.45 11.40
N VAL A 57 16.97 -25.34 12.24
CA VAL A 57 16.08 -24.92 13.34
C VAL A 57 16.83 -24.04 14.35
N SER A 58 18.09 -24.34 14.64
CA SER A 58 18.89 -23.46 15.52
C SER A 58 19.20 -22.12 14.87
N GLN A 59 19.28 -22.06 13.54
CA GLN A 59 19.41 -20.80 12.80
C GLN A 59 18.15 -19.96 12.93
N THR A 60 16.95 -20.54 12.84
CA THR A 60 15.70 -19.78 13.00
C THR A 60 15.57 -19.11 14.37
N ASP A 61 16.22 -19.65 15.42
CA ASP A 61 16.30 -18.99 16.73
C ASP A 61 17.13 -17.70 16.69
N ILE A 62 18.18 -17.68 15.86
CA ILE A 62 19.01 -16.49 15.63
C ILE A 62 18.21 -15.47 14.81
N ASP A 63 17.56 -15.92 13.74
CA ASP A 63 16.73 -15.07 12.88
C ASP A 63 15.59 -14.42 13.68
N THR A 64 14.99 -15.16 14.60
CA THR A 64 13.94 -14.61 15.51
C THR A 64 14.49 -13.47 16.36
N LYS A 65 15.68 -13.59 16.92
CA LYS A 65 16.32 -12.52 17.71
C LYS A 65 16.61 -11.31 16.83
N PHE A 66 17.21 -11.57 15.66
CA PHE A 66 17.52 -10.52 14.69
C PHE A 66 16.28 -9.69 14.33
N TYR A 67 15.17 -10.32 13.94
CA TYR A 67 13.95 -9.59 13.58
C TYR A 67 13.31 -8.88 14.77
N THR A 68 13.44 -9.43 15.98
CA THR A 68 12.95 -8.75 17.19
C THR A 68 13.76 -7.48 17.48
N GLU A 69 15.08 -7.57 17.39
CA GLU A 69 15.98 -6.41 17.57
C GLU A 69 15.81 -5.39 16.45
N LEU A 70 15.63 -5.85 15.20
CA LEU A 70 15.35 -4.98 14.05
C LEU A 70 14.07 -4.18 14.28
N HIS A 71 12.99 -4.83 14.70
CA HIS A 71 11.75 -4.11 14.99
C HIS A 71 11.89 -3.08 16.11
N ALA A 72 12.62 -3.41 17.17
CA ALA A 72 12.91 -2.45 18.24
C ALA A 72 13.73 -1.25 17.72
N LEU A 73 14.68 -1.51 16.81
CA LEU A 73 15.45 -0.45 16.15
C LEU A 73 14.55 0.42 15.26
N GLU A 74 13.68 -0.19 14.46
CA GLU A 74 12.68 0.54 13.66
C GLU A 74 11.80 1.43 14.55
N CYS A 75 11.30 0.93 15.68
CA CYS A 75 10.50 1.70 16.64
C CYS A 75 11.29 2.90 17.20
N LYS A 76 12.59 2.73 17.44
CA LYS A 76 13.46 3.82 17.92
C LYS A 76 13.58 4.93 16.86
N TYR A 77 13.96 4.58 15.64
CA TYR A 77 14.14 5.57 14.57
C TYR A 77 12.82 6.18 14.11
N HIS A 78 11.73 5.43 14.17
CA HIS A 78 10.41 5.97 13.88
C HIS A 78 10.08 7.21 14.74
N LYS A 79 10.49 7.22 16.00
CA LYS A 79 10.30 8.37 16.88
C LYS A 79 11.02 9.63 16.37
N GLU A 80 12.17 9.46 15.72
CA GLU A 80 12.93 10.56 15.11
C GLU A 80 12.26 11.05 13.81
N TYR A 81 11.66 10.14 13.03
CA TYR A 81 10.93 10.51 11.80
C TYR A 81 9.59 11.24 12.06
N VAL A 82 8.99 11.09 13.23
CA VAL A 82 7.67 11.68 13.54
C VAL A 82 7.68 13.21 13.35
N GLU A 83 8.77 13.89 13.66
CA GLU A 83 8.89 15.35 13.48
C GLU A 83 8.78 15.73 11.99
N PHE A 84 9.43 14.97 11.10
CA PHE A 84 9.36 15.18 9.65
C PHE A 84 7.95 14.88 9.12
N TYR A 85 7.30 13.82 9.62
CA TYR A 85 5.93 13.51 9.22
C TYR A 85 4.93 14.58 9.67
N ASN A 86 5.11 15.15 10.85
CA ASN A 86 4.30 16.27 11.32
C ASN A 86 4.51 17.51 10.44
N LYS A 87 5.76 17.86 10.10
CA LYS A 87 6.04 18.98 9.19
C LYS A 87 5.44 18.76 7.81
N ARG A 88 5.56 17.55 7.26
CA ARG A 88 4.88 17.17 6.01
C ARG A 88 3.38 17.41 6.11
N SER A 89 2.74 16.96 7.19
CA SER A 89 1.30 17.14 7.41
C SER A 89 0.90 18.61 7.45
N GLU A 90 1.71 19.48 8.07
CA GLU A 90 1.47 20.92 8.13
C GLU A 90 1.54 21.57 6.74
N ILE A 91 2.54 21.19 5.92
CA ILE A 91 2.69 21.68 4.54
C ILE A 91 1.52 21.20 3.68
N VAL A 92 1.19 19.90 3.72
CA VAL A 92 0.12 19.30 2.92
C VAL A 92 -1.24 19.94 3.25
N GLN A 93 -1.49 20.25 4.52
CA GLN A 93 -2.73 20.88 4.96
C GLN A 93 -2.73 22.42 4.78
N GLY A 94 -1.61 23.01 4.37
CA GLY A 94 -1.44 24.47 4.25
C GLY A 94 -1.51 25.18 5.59
N ASN A 95 -1.05 24.55 6.66
CA ASN A 95 -0.90 25.18 7.98
C ASN A 95 0.49 25.78 8.15
N TYR A 96 1.41 25.45 7.27
CA TYR A 96 2.77 25.96 7.19
C TYR A 96 3.13 26.20 5.72
N GLU A 97 3.62 27.41 5.42
CA GLU A 97 4.14 27.76 4.11
C GLU A 97 5.69 27.64 4.15
N PRO A 98 6.28 26.79 3.28
CA PRO A 98 7.71 26.61 3.21
C PRO A 98 8.44 27.90 2.79
N THR A 99 9.64 28.11 3.32
CA THR A 99 10.52 29.20 2.89
C THR A 99 11.17 28.88 1.55
N GLU A 100 11.70 29.88 0.84
CA GLU A 100 12.43 29.67 -0.41
C GLU A 100 13.64 28.73 -0.22
N GLU A 101 14.32 28.81 0.92
CA GLU A 101 15.45 27.90 1.26
C GLU A 101 14.99 26.45 1.43
N GLU A 102 13.77 26.22 1.93
CA GLU A 102 13.19 24.88 2.09
C GLU A 102 12.67 24.31 0.77
N CYS A 103 12.45 25.16 -0.20
CA CYS A 103 12.06 24.80 -1.57
C CYS A 103 13.25 24.62 -2.52
N ASP A 104 14.48 24.90 -2.07
CA ASP A 104 15.70 24.73 -2.87
C ASP A 104 16.04 23.23 -3.03
N TYR A 105 15.28 22.57 -3.90
CA TYR A 105 15.46 21.18 -4.27
C TYR A 105 15.68 21.07 -5.79
N PRO A 106 16.79 20.49 -6.25
CA PRO A 106 17.04 20.31 -7.67
C PRO A 106 15.98 19.41 -8.29
N SER A 107 15.21 19.97 -9.21
CA SER A 107 14.15 19.27 -9.94
C SER A 107 14.53 19.24 -11.42
N ASP A 108 14.39 18.09 -12.06
CA ASP A 108 14.61 17.92 -13.49
C ASP A 108 13.60 18.75 -14.32
N GLU A 109 12.46 19.10 -13.73
CA GLU A 109 11.41 19.93 -14.37
C GLU A 109 11.82 21.40 -14.49
N ASP A 110 12.69 21.89 -13.61
CA ASP A 110 13.17 23.29 -13.67
C ASP A 110 14.06 23.54 -14.89
N ASP A 111 14.74 22.51 -15.41
CA ASP A 111 15.54 22.62 -16.64
C ASP A 111 14.66 22.52 -17.89
N GLU A 112 13.61 21.72 -17.90
CA GLU A 112 12.64 21.65 -19.02
C GLU A 112 11.80 22.93 -19.14
N LEU A 113 11.40 23.55 -18.00
CA LEU A 113 10.64 24.81 -18.02
C LEU A 113 11.48 26.00 -18.47
N LYS A 114 12.79 26.02 -18.18
CA LYS A 114 13.69 27.07 -18.67
C LYS A 114 13.90 26.99 -20.18
N ASP A 115 13.96 25.77 -20.75
CA ASP A 115 14.13 25.57 -22.19
C ASP A 115 12.85 25.92 -22.95
N LEU A 116 11.65 25.59 -22.39
CA LEU A 116 10.35 25.94 -22.96
C LEU A 116 10.04 27.45 -22.87
N SER A 117 10.51 28.15 -21.85
CA SER A 117 10.29 29.60 -21.71
C SER A 117 11.16 30.41 -22.69
N ALA A 118 12.31 29.89 -23.12
CA ALA A 118 13.19 30.54 -24.11
C ALA A 118 12.62 30.45 -25.54
N ASP A 119 11.81 29.42 -25.85
CA ASP A 119 11.22 29.20 -27.19
C ASP A 119 9.82 29.82 -27.38
N MET A 120 9.17 30.31 -26.32
CA MET A 120 7.77 30.80 -26.37
C MET A 120 7.61 32.29 -26.68
N ASP A 121 8.68 33.02 -27.01
CA ASP A 121 8.56 34.45 -27.36
C ASP A 121 8.19 34.69 -28.86
N ASP A 122 8.01 33.63 -29.67
CA ASP A 122 7.49 33.75 -31.04
C ASP A 122 6.57 32.60 -31.44
N LYS A 123 5.26 32.93 -31.54
CA LYS A 123 4.20 32.19 -32.23
C LYS A 123 3.75 30.83 -31.66
N VAL A 124 2.61 30.80 -31.00
CA VAL A 124 1.43 30.02 -31.46
C VAL A 124 0.15 30.46 -30.73
N LYS A 125 -0.76 31.15 -31.46
CA LYS A 125 -2.19 31.17 -31.10
C LYS A 125 -2.77 29.77 -31.36
N VAL A 126 -2.90 28.96 -30.32
CA VAL A 126 -3.72 27.76 -30.39
C VAL A 126 -5.14 28.12 -29.95
N GLU A 127 -6.01 28.33 -30.93
CA GLU A 127 -7.46 28.38 -30.68
C GLU A 127 -7.93 27.00 -30.22
N GLY A 128 -8.47 26.92 -29.00
CA GLY A 128 -9.24 25.76 -28.55
C GLY A 128 -8.99 25.22 -27.17
N PHE A 129 -8.00 25.69 -26.44
CA PHE A 129 -7.83 25.31 -25.04
C PHE A 129 -8.69 26.27 -24.18
N LYS A 130 -9.82 25.78 -23.65
CA LYS A 130 -10.50 26.47 -22.55
C LYS A 130 -9.63 26.30 -21.33
N PRO A 131 -9.00 27.36 -20.76
CA PRO A 131 -8.32 27.22 -19.49
C PRO A 131 -9.36 26.75 -18.48
N ALA A 132 -9.05 25.66 -17.77
CA ALA A 132 -9.75 25.33 -16.53
C ALA A 132 -9.82 26.63 -15.71
N ALA A 133 -10.96 26.90 -15.10
CA ALA A 133 -11.23 28.15 -14.37
C ALA A 133 -9.96 28.55 -13.61
N ILE A 134 -9.50 29.78 -13.84
CA ILE A 134 -8.35 30.36 -13.11
C ILE A 134 -8.81 30.39 -11.65
N ILE A 135 -8.45 29.33 -10.92
CA ILE A 135 -8.59 29.32 -9.46
C ILE A 135 -7.55 30.34 -9.00
N ASP A 136 -8.01 31.36 -8.29
CA ASP A 136 -7.09 32.34 -7.71
C ASP A 136 -6.08 31.57 -6.83
N ALA A 137 -4.82 31.55 -7.21
CA ALA A 137 -3.78 30.80 -6.50
C ALA A 137 -3.69 31.18 -5.01
N SER A 138 -4.19 32.37 -4.66
CA SER A 138 -4.26 32.85 -3.26
C SER A 138 -5.30 32.11 -2.42
N GLU A 139 -6.24 31.38 -3.01
CA GLU A 139 -7.27 30.61 -2.30
C GLU A 139 -6.91 29.13 -2.11
N ILE A 140 -5.84 28.66 -2.77
CA ILE A 140 -5.39 27.26 -2.65
C ILE A 140 -4.71 27.08 -1.29
N LYS A 141 -5.30 26.27 -0.42
CA LYS A 141 -4.73 25.91 0.87
C LYS A 141 -4.04 24.56 0.80
N GLY A 142 -2.72 24.52 1.06
CA GLY A 142 -1.92 23.30 1.04
C GLY A 142 -1.88 22.62 -0.33
N ILE A 143 -1.86 21.28 -0.32
CA ILE A 143 -1.84 20.47 -1.54
C ILE A 143 -3.17 19.71 -1.64
N PRO A 144 -4.13 20.18 -2.48
CA PRO A 144 -5.43 19.52 -2.64
C PRO A 144 -5.26 18.07 -3.13
N ASP A 145 -6.10 17.17 -2.62
CA ASP A 145 -6.16 15.75 -3.02
C ASP A 145 -4.83 14.99 -2.90
N PHE A 146 -3.86 15.48 -2.12
CA PHE A 146 -2.54 14.89 -1.94
C PHE A 146 -2.61 13.39 -1.66
N TRP A 147 -3.34 12.99 -0.62
CA TRP A 147 -3.45 11.58 -0.24
C TRP A 147 -4.24 10.74 -1.23
N LEU A 148 -5.31 11.30 -1.81
CA LEU A 148 -6.07 10.61 -2.87
C LEU A 148 -5.18 10.31 -4.07
N THR A 149 -4.35 11.28 -4.49
CA THR A 149 -3.41 11.13 -5.59
C THR A 149 -2.38 10.03 -5.30
N ILE A 150 -1.77 10.02 -4.11
CA ILE A 150 -0.83 8.98 -3.69
C ILE A 150 -1.48 7.60 -3.70
N LEU A 151 -2.68 7.47 -3.11
CA LEU A 151 -3.39 6.19 -3.04
C LEU A 151 -3.75 5.67 -4.44
N LYS A 152 -4.13 6.56 -5.38
CA LYS A 152 -4.44 6.18 -6.77
C LYS A 152 -3.20 5.82 -7.58
N ASN A 153 -2.04 6.39 -7.27
CA ASN A 153 -0.77 6.08 -7.94
C ASN A 153 -0.10 4.82 -7.38
N THR A 154 -0.60 4.26 -6.28
CA THR A 154 -0.11 3.00 -5.72
C THR A 154 -0.89 1.83 -6.29
N SER A 155 -0.27 1.00 -7.14
CA SER A 155 -0.94 -0.04 -7.94
C SER A 155 -1.87 -0.97 -7.13
N LEU A 156 -1.40 -1.48 -5.98
CA LEU A 156 -2.20 -2.38 -5.13
C LEU A 156 -3.39 -1.69 -4.45
N ILE A 157 -3.26 -0.40 -4.14
CA ILE A 157 -4.30 0.36 -3.44
C ILE A 157 -5.30 0.92 -4.45
N SER A 158 -4.83 1.36 -5.61
CA SER A 158 -5.68 1.89 -6.68
C SER A 158 -6.77 0.90 -7.11
N ASP A 159 -6.44 -0.40 -7.16
CA ASP A 159 -7.40 -1.46 -7.48
C ASP A 159 -8.53 -1.61 -6.44
N MET A 160 -8.30 -1.16 -5.22
CA MET A 160 -9.29 -1.19 -4.14
C MET A 160 -10.22 0.03 -4.15
N ILE A 161 -9.79 1.14 -4.75
CA ILE A 161 -10.54 2.41 -4.78
C ILE A 161 -11.57 2.36 -5.89
N GLN A 162 -12.82 2.67 -5.54
CA GLN A 162 -13.91 2.77 -6.50
C GLN A 162 -14.26 4.24 -6.76
N PRO A 163 -14.86 4.60 -7.90
CA PRO A 163 -15.23 5.99 -8.19
C PRO A 163 -16.11 6.66 -7.13
N HIS A 164 -16.88 5.88 -6.38
CA HIS A 164 -17.70 6.42 -5.29
C HIS A 164 -16.94 6.59 -3.97
N ASP A 165 -15.71 6.06 -3.85
CA ASP A 165 -14.82 6.26 -2.71
C ASP A 165 -14.00 7.55 -2.86
N GLU A 166 -13.70 7.98 -4.10
CA GLU A 166 -12.85 9.14 -4.38
C GLU A 166 -13.33 10.44 -3.70
N PRO A 167 -14.64 10.80 -3.76
CA PRO A 167 -15.13 12.01 -3.09
C PRO A 167 -14.98 11.96 -1.56
N ILE A 168 -14.90 10.77 -0.98
CA ILE A 168 -14.66 10.60 0.46
C ILE A 168 -13.18 10.72 0.76
N LEU A 169 -12.34 10.09 -0.08
CA LEU A 169 -10.89 10.09 0.06
C LEU A 169 -10.28 11.47 -0.19
N SER A 170 -10.95 12.37 -0.93
CA SER A 170 -10.54 13.78 -1.05
C SER A 170 -10.58 14.53 0.30
N HIS A 171 -11.32 14.03 1.29
CA HIS A 171 -11.33 14.55 2.66
C HIS A 171 -10.21 13.99 3.54
N LEU A 172 -9.35 13.09 3.02
CA LEU A 172 -8.23 12.53 3.76
C LEU A 172 -7.12 13.57 3.89
N THR A 173 -6.84 14.00 5.11
CA THR A 173 -5.89 15.07 5.42
C THR A 173 -4.52 14.55 5.85
N ASP A 174 -4.46 13.34 6.46
CA ASP A 174 -3.20 12.72 6.88
C ASP A 174 -3.33 11.21 7.04
N ILE A 175 -2.22 10.50 6.83
CA ILE A 175 -2.05 9.09 7.20
C ILE A 175 -0.87 8.99 8.14
N LYS A 176 -1.13 8.51 9.36
CA LYS A 176 -0.10 8.31 10.39
C LYS A 176 0.14 6.82 10.62
N VAL A 177 1.40 6.47 10.80
CA VAL A 177 1.85 5.13 11.17
C VAL A 177 2.41 5.17 12.57
N PHE A 178 2.06 4.20 13.38
CA PHE A 178 2.58 4.01 14.74
C PHE A 178 3.17 2.61 14.82
N LEU A 179 4.45 2.51 15.13
CA LEU A 179 5.08 1.22 15.41
C LEU A 179 4.87 0.86 16.88
N LEU A 180 4.48 -0.39 17.15
CA LEU A 180 4.17 -0.92 18.48
C LEU A 180 5.23 -1.93 18.88
N GLU A 181 5.90 -1.69 20.03
CA GLU A 181 6.91 -2.61 20.56
C GLU A 181 6.25 -3.83 21.20
N GLU A 182 5.23 -3.61 22.05
CA GLU A 182 4.49 -4.67 22.75
C GLU A 182 2.97 -4.38 22.76
N PRO A 183 2.16 -5.24 22.12
CA PRO A 183 2.56 -6.35 21.26
C PRO A 183 3.26 -5.84 19.99
N MET A 184 4.25 -6.61 19.49
CA MET A 184 4.93 -6.29 18.22
C MET A 184 3.89 -6.05 17.13
N GLY A 185 4.00 -4.93 16.41
CA GLY A 185 3.01 -4.60 15.41
C GLY A 185 3.08 -3.16 14.93
N PHE A 186 2.01 -2.72 14.28
CA PHE A 186 1.84 -1.33 13.89
C PHE A 186 0.36 -0.94 13.79
N ALA A 187 0.09 0.34 13.92
CA ALA A 187 -1.22 0.92 13.72
C ALA A 187 -1.18 2.00 12.64
N LEU A 188 -2.27 2.10 11.88
CA LEU A 188 -2.49 3.13 10.87
C LEU A 188 -3.66 4.00 11.32
N GLU A 189 -3.50 5.31 11.24
CA GLU A 189 -4.56 6.29 11.43
C GLU A 189 -4.76 7.10 10.15
N PHE A 190 -5.99 7.09 9.67
CA PHE A 190 -6.43 7.88 8.53
C PHE A 190 -7.26 9.05 9.06
N HIS A 191 -6.71 10.26 8.96
CA HIS A 191 -7.33 11.49 9.46
C HIS A 191 -8.15 12.15 8.37
N PHE A 192 -9.42 12.46 8.67
CA PHE A 192 -10.35 13.07 7.72
C PHE A 192 -10.82 14.44 8.21
N SER A 193 -10.95 15.37 7.28
CA SER A 193 -11.69 16.60 7.50
C SER A 193 -13.19 16.29 7.67
N PRO A 194 -13.96 17.20 8.31
CA PRO A 194 -15.41 17.06 8.39
C PRO A 194 -16.02 16.81 7.02
N ASN A 195 -16.88 15.79 6.90
CA ASN A 195 -17.45 15.38 5.63
C ASN A 195 -18.90 14.91 5.81
N GLU A 196 -19.60 14.75 4.70
CA GLU A 196 -21.00 14.36 4.71
C GLU A 196 -21.26 12.84 4.82
N TRP A 197 -20.22 11.99 4.70
CA TRP A 197 -20.39 10.54 4.65
C TRP A 197 -20.38 9.87 6.02
N PHE A 198 -19.51 10.29 6.94
CA PHE A 198 -19.40 9.72 8.29
C PHE A 198 -18.94 10.78 9.32
N THR A 199 -19.10 10.45 10.59
CA THR A 199 -18.80 11.37 11.70
C THR A 199 -17.42 11.15 12.32
N ASN A 200 -16.72 10.06 11.99
CA ASN A 200 -15.38 9.83 12.50
C ASN A 200 -14.41 10.88 11.93
N SER A 201 -13.55 11.44 12.77
CA SER A 201 -12.41 12.25 12.35
C SER A 201 -11.19 11.40 12.04
N VAL A 202 -11.10 10.21 12.63
CA VAL A 202 -10.00 9.25 12.42
C VAL A 202 -10.56 7.85 12.23
N LEU A 203 -10.06 7.15 11.21
CA LEU A 203 -10.30 5.72 11.01
C LEU A 203 -9.00 4.97 11.28
N THR A 204 -9.06 3.89 12.07
CA THR A 204 -7.88 3.17 12.54
C THR A 204 -7.82 1.74 12.03
N LYS A 205 -6.60 1.26 11.82
CA LYS A 205 -6.31 -0.14 11.51
C LYS A 205 -5.07 -0.58 12.25
N GLU A 206 -5.20 -1.61 13.08
CA GLU A 206 -4.12 -2.17 13.90
C GLU A 206 -3.71 -3.54 13.37
N TYR A 207 -2.43 -3.83 13.39
CA TYR A 207 -1.83 -5.09 13.00
C TYR A 207 -0.93 -5.61 14.11
N GLU A 208 -1.22 -6.81 14.59
CA GLU A 208 -0.35 -7.51 15.52
C GLU A 208 0.52 -8.51 14.74
N MET A 209 1.81 -8.48 14.97
CA MET A 209 2.80 -9.36 14.35
C MET A 209 3.30 -10.39 15.34
N LYS A 210 3.64 -11.55 14.81
CA LYS A 210 4.25 -12.64 15.56
C LYS A 210 5.60 -12.96 14.94
N CYS A 211 6.65 -12.88 15.75
CA CYS A 211 8.02 -13.20 15.37
C CYS A 211 8.47 -14.48 16.11
N VAL A 212 7.80 -15.61 15.83
CA VAL A 212 8.13 -16.91 16.44
C VAL A 212 7.91 -17.99 15.40
N PRO A 213 8.87 -18.91 15.19
CA PRO A 213 8.71 -20.03 14.27
C PRO A 213 7.52 -20.93 14.64
N ASP A 214 6.84 -21.48 13.65
CA ASP A 214 5.78 -22.47 13.88
C ASP A 214 6.42 -23.74 14.48
N LYS A 215 5.85 -24.23 15.59
CA LYS A 215 6.31 -25.44 16.26
C LYS A 215 6.25 -26.69 15.37
N ASN A 216 5.28 -26.73 14.45
CA ASN A 216 5.08 -27.87 13.54
C ASN A 216 5.94 -27.77 12.28
N ASN A 217 6.29 -26.55 11.87
CA ASN A 217 7.12 -26.29 10.69
C ASN A 217 8.08 -25.11 10.92
N PRO A 218 9.10 -25.29 11.79
CA PRO A 218 10.01 -24.18 12.12
C PRO A 218 10.84 -23.69 10.92
N LEU A 219 10.99 -24.53 9.89
CA LEU A 219 11.73 -24.17 8.67
C LEU A 219 10.94 -23.27 7.69
N SER A 220 9.67 -23.00 7.97
CA SER A 220 8.87 -22.03 7.20
C SER A 220 8.98 -20.60 7.73
N PHE A 221 9.81 -20.37 8.75
CA PHE A 221 9.99 -19.04 9.32
C PHE A 221 10.76 -18.13 8.34
N GLU A 222 10.13 -17.05 7.92
CA GLU A 222 10.71 -16.04 7.01
C GLU A 222 10.74 -14.64 7.66
N GLY A 223 10.49 -14.56 8.98
CA GLY A 223 10.45 -13.31 9.74
C GLY A 223 9.09 -13.06 10.41
N PRO A 224 8.83 -11.83 10.86
CA PRO A 224 7.57 -11.46 11.50
C PRO A 224 6.37 -11.62 10.58
N GLU A 225 5.35 -12.33 11.04
CA GLU A 225 4.09 -12.53 10.32
C GLU A 225 2.95 -11.76 10.98
N ILE A 226 2.12 -11.09 10.17
CA ILE A 226 0.87 -10.51 10.67
C ILE A 226 -0.09 -11.66 10.98
N PHE A 227 -0.43 -11.84 12.25
CA PHE A 227 -1.35 -12.90 12.68
C PHE A 227 -2.72 -12.39 13.08
N LYS A 228 -2.84 -11.08 13.33
CA LYS A 228 -4.11 -10.47 13.71
C LYS A 228 -4.19 -9.06 13.16
N CYS A 229 -5.36 -8.68 12.67
CA CYS A 229 -5.66 -7.31 12.34
C CYS A 229 -7.00 -6.89 12.94
N LYS A 230 -7.07 -5.62 13.33
CA LYS A 230 -8.26 -5.01 13.90
C LYS A 230 -8.51 -3.69 13.18
N GLY A 231 -9.72 -3.53 12.69
CA GLY A 231 -10.18 -2.26 12.12
C GLY A 231 -11.04 -1.49 13.12
N CYS A 232 -11.66 -0.44 12.62
CA CYS A 232 -12.59 0.39 13.39
C CYS A 232 -14.01 0.35 12.79
N THR A 233 -14.97 0.79 13.58
CA THR A 233 -16.35 0.96 13.11
C THR A 233 -16.49 2.34 12.49
N ILE A 234 -16.89 2.41 11.21
CA ILE A 234 -17.20 3.65 10.54
C ILE A 234 -18.64 4.05 10.87
N GLN A 235 -18.82 5.24 11.44
CA GLN A 235 -20.12 5.80 11.82
C GLN A 235 -20.73 6.55 10.62
N TRP A 236 -21.24 5.80 9.66
CA TRP A 236 -21.84 6.34 8.45
C TRP A 236 -23.07 7.21 8.73
N ASN A 237 -23.16 8.34 8.07
CA ASN A 237 -24.35 9.15 8.04
C ASN A 237 -25.49 8.44 7.28
N LYS A 238 -26.72 8.84 7.54
CA LYS A 238 -27.91 8.21 6.95
C LYS A 238 -27.82 8.18 5.42
N ASN A 239 -27.93 6.98 4.84
CA ASN A 239 -27.86 6.70 3.40
C ASN A 239 -26.51 7.04 2.71
N LYS A 240 -25.44 7.26 3.46
CA LYS A 240 -24.12 7.59 2.93
C LYS A 240 -23.12 6.42 2.96
N ASN A 241 -23.52 5.26 3.47
CA ASN A 241 -22.66 4.10 3.53
C ASN A 241 -22.40 3.53 2.12
N VAL A 242 -21.18 3.73 1.61
CA VAL A 242 -20.74 3.27 0.28
C VAL A 242 -20.37 1.80 0.21
N THR A 243 -20.15 1.15 1.36
CA THR A 243 -19.82 -0.29 1.43
C THR A 243 -21.01 -1.19 1.16
N VAL A 244 -22.20 -0.61 1.05
CA VAL A 244 -23.44 -1.33 0.77
C VAL A 244 -24.26 -0.62 -0.30
N LYS A 245 -25.03 -1.39 -1.07
CA LYS A 245 -25.98 -0.88 -2.06
C LYS A 245 -27.34 -1.53 -1.93
N LEU A 246 -28.37 -0.77 -2.28
CA LEU A 246 -29.75 -1.26 -2.29
C LEU A 246 -30.09 -1.83 -3.67
N VAL A 247 -30.42 -3.12 -3.69
CA VAL A 247 -30.86 -3.82 -4.91
C VAL A 247 -32.34 -4.15 -4.79
N LYS A 248 -33.11 -3.76 -5.78
CA LYS A 248 -34.54 -4.17 -5.88
C LYS A 248 -34.62 -5.62 -6.31
N LYS A 249 -35.05 -6.52 -5.41
CA LYS A 249 -35.26 -7.92 -5.71
C LYS A 249 -36.74 -8.19 -5.93
N LYS A 250 -37.08 -8.81 -7.07
CA LYS A 250 -38.42 -9.25 -7.40
C LYS A 250 -38.75 -10.49 -6.58
N GLN A 251 -39.78 -10.44 -5.73
CA GLN A 251 -40.33 -11.59 -5.00
C GLN A 251 -41.69 -11.97 -5.57
N LYS A 252 -41.84 -13.25 -5.95
CA LYS A 252 -43.13 -13.82 -6.38
C LYS A 252 -43.74 -14.58 -5.21
N HIS A 253 -44.98 -14.29 -4.86
CA HIS A 253 -45.70 -15.02 -3.83
C HIS A 253 -45.97 -16.44 -4.30
N LYS A 254 -45.61 -17.47 -3.51
CA LYS A 254 -45.69 -18.88 -3.91
C LYS A 254 -47.14 -19.35 -4.26
N VAL A 255 -48.16 -18.79 -3.64
CA VAL A 255 -49.54 -19.24 -3.78
C VAL A 255 -50.36 -18.27 -4.66
N LYS A 256 -50.20 -16.94 -4.51
CA LYS A 256 -51.06 -15.95 -5.18
C LYS A 256 -50.47 -15.38 -6.47
N GLY A 257 -49.26 -15.81 -6.89
CA GLY A 257 -48.61 -15.30 -8.11
C GLY A 257 -48.27 -13.81 -8.09
N ALA A 258 -48.70 -13.08 -7.06
CA ALA A 258 -48.45 -11.65 -6.93
C ALA A 258 -46.95 -11.35 -6.83
N VAL A 259 -46.49 -10.34 -7.55
CA VAL A 259 -45.09 -9.89 -7.60
C VAL A 259 -44.96 -8.63 -6.75
N ARG A 260 -44.04 -8.64 -5.80
CA ARG A 260 -43.63 -7.45 -5.08
C ARG A 260 -42.11 -7.19 -5.26
N PHE A 261 -41.71 -5.93 -5.24
CA PHE A 261 -40.32 -5.55 -5.18
C PHE A 261 -39.93 -5.29 -3.73
N VAL A 262 -38.83 -5.90 -3.31
CA VAL A 262 -38.27 -5.71 -1.97
C VAL A 262 -36.85 -5.16 -2.13
N ASN A 263 -36.55 -4.06 -1.46
CA ASN A 263 -35.20 -3.55 -1.39
C ASN A 263 -34.35 -4.47 -0.48
N LYS A 264 -33.26 -4.98 -1.02
CA LYS A 264 -32.30 -5.77 -0.27
C LYS A 264 -30.96 -5.03 -0.25
N THR A 265 -30.41 -4.83 0.94
CA THR A 265 -29.05 -4.36 1.09
C THR A 265 -28.09 -5.48 0.73
N VAL A 266 -27.14 -5.21 -0.15
CA VAL A 266 -26.05 -6.11 -0.53
C VAL A 266 -24.72 -5.38 -0.39
N GLN A 267 -23.64 -6.12 -0.19
CA GLN A 267 -22.31 -5.54 -0.17
C GLN A 267 -22.01 -4.87 -1.51
N ASN A 268 -21.32 -3.75 -1.45
CA ASN A 268 -20.78 -3.01 -2.57
C ASN A 268 -19.25 -3.00 -2.45
N VAL A 269 -18.53 -3.12 -3.55
CA VAL A 269 -17.06 -3.01 -3.54
C VAL A 269 -16.69 -1.59 -3.14
N SER A 270 -15.76 -1.43 -2.20
CA SER A 270 -15.33 -0.13 -1.69
C SER A 270 -14.00 -0.27 -0.94
N PHE A 271 -13.14 0.74 -1.05
CA PHE A 271 -11.92 0.88 -0.25
C PHE A 271 -12.20 0.78 1.26
N PHE A 272 -13.33 1.29 1.73
CA PHE A 272 -13.67 1.35 3.15
C PHE A 272 -13.91 -0.01 3.81
N HIS A 273 -13.98 -1.12 3.05
CA HIS A 273 -13.89 -2.47 3.60
C HIS A 273 -12.55 -2.75 4.28
N PHE A 274 -11.52 -1.99 3.94
CA PHE A 274 -10.21 -2.01 4.58
C PHE A 274 -10.31 -1.93 6.11
N PHE A 275 -11.22 -1.11 6.63
CA PHE A 275 -11.44 -0.92 8.06
C PHE A 275 -12.33 -1.99 8.72
N SER A 276 -12.90 -2.91 7.94
CA SER A 276 -13.75 -4.00 8.42
C SER A 276 -13.22 -5.36 7.95
N PRO A 277 -12.01 -5.76 8.41
CA PRO A 277 -11.40 -7.01 7.96
C PRO A 277 -12.26 -8.20 8.38
N PRO A 278 -12.36 -9.25 7.55
CA PRO A 278 -13.00 -10.48 7.95
C PRO A 278 -12.26 -11.12 9.12
N VAL A 279 -13.01 -11.70 10.05
CA VAL A 279 -12.45 -12.42 11.19
C VAL A 279 -11.88 -13.75 10.72
N GLY A 280 -10.54 -13.84 10.52
CA GLY A 280 -9.88 -15.07 10.08
C GLY A 280 -8.40 -14.87 9.73
N LYS A 281 -7.61 -15.92 9.87
CA LYS A 281 -6.13 -15.89 9.89
C LYS A 281 -5.41 -15.44 8.61
N ASN A 282 -6.05 -15.28 7.44
CA ASN A 282 -5.31 -15.14 6.18
C ASN A 282 -5.65 -13.92 5.32
N THR A 283 -6.38 -12.93 5.83
CA THR A 283 -6.83 -11.79 4.99
C THR A 283 -6.02 -10.51 5.22
N CYS A 284 -4.94 -10.58 6.01
CA CYS A 284 -4.13 -9.41 6.35
C CYS A 284 -2.99 -9.12 5.34
N ILE A 285 -2.91 -9.86 4.23
CA ILE A 285 -1.75 -9.87 3.32
C ILE A 285 -1.54 -8.57 2.52
N TYR A 286 -2.51 -7.66 2.50
CA TYR A 286 -2.49 -6.56 1.52
C TYR A 286 -1.68 -5.31 1.89
N ILE A 287 -0.96 -5.24 3.04
CA ILE A 287 -0.36 -3.96 3.46
C ILE A 287 1.09 -4.08 3.94
N ILE A 288 1.90 -4.82 3.23
CA ILE A 288 3.36 -4.69 3.37
C ILE A 288 3.87 -3.36 2.76
N PHE A 289 3.04 -2.70 1.97
CA PHE A 289 3.45 -1.56 1.13
C PHE A 289 3.61 -0.22 1.87
N LEU A 290 2.96 -0.01 3.01
CA LEU A 290 3.10 1.25 3.77
C LEU A 290 4.33 1.30 4.67
N LYS A 291 5.10 0.22 4.76
CA LYS A 291 6.31 0.16 5.57
C LYS A 291 7.57 0.67 4.84
N ASN A 292 7.51 0.82 3.52
CA ASN A 292 8.67 1.16 2.67
C ASN A 292 8.55 2.51 1.93
N ASN A 293 7.63 3.38 2.33
CA ASN A 293 7.51 4.75 1.79
C ASN A 293 7.54 5.77 2.92
#